data_ec02545efc9fde35ce9ef6e508db46ee
#
_entry.id   ec02545efc9fde35ce9ef6e508db46ee
#
_cell.length_a   1.000
_cell.length_b   1.000
_cell.length_c   1.000
_cell.angle_alpha   90.00
_cell.angle_beta   90.00
_cell.angle_gamma   90.00
#
_symmetry.space_group_name_H-M   'P 1'
#
loop_
_entity.id
_entity.type
_entity.pdbx_description
1 polymer ?
#
loop_
_entity_poly.entity_id
_entity_poly.type
_entity_poly.pdbx_seq_one_letter_code
_entity_poly.pdbx_strand_id
1 'polypeptide(L)'
;RDSIEQMVGDYVNHEPVPTCLRNHAFLKEVEAGGGPIRMVTKEAFKDPHKEIVGWENFLGMTIGQAVVWAANNIDPKEINPELVMSEPYVMGSHATCSGAWASGPEDYAPDEYQWGYNRMMTVDGLFGAGDTLGGTPHKFSSGSFTEGRLAGKAAVKYVNDLGTNVPEVDEAEYMALQVEIYQPLENYRVGRNEITGGTVSPSYLLPLAGLQRLEKIMDEYCGGCGQRYMVNTPLMERGIELLKMLKEDLANLGADGLHQLLRAWELHHRVLASECVMAHTMYREETRWPGYYYRGDFPKLDDKNWHCFTLSQYDERSGEFHMEKAPVYHIVDEHKKAAE
;
A
#
# COMPACT_ATOMS: atom_id res chain seq x y z
N ARG A 1 -2.19 21.63 -18.07
CA ARG A 1 -1.53 20.80 -19.09
C ARG A 1 -0.08 21.21 -19.25
N ASP A 2 0.18 22.51 -19.45
CA ASP A 2 1.53 23.04 -19.68
C ASP A 2 2.49 22.81 -18.51
N SER A 3 1.99 22.94 -17.26
CA SER A 3 2.78 22.64 -16.05
C SER A 3 3.17 21.17 -15.96
N ILE A 4 2.29 20.27 -16.42
CA ILE A 4 2.55 18.85 -16.45
C ILE A 4 3.58 18.50 -17.52
N GLU A 5 3.47 19.11 -18.70
CA GLU A 5 4.40 18.90 -19.81
C GLU A 5 5.82 19.36 -19.47
N GLN A 6 5.97 20.46 -18.75
CA GLN A 6 7.28 20.91 -18.24
C GLN A 6 7.90 19.92 -17.25
N MET A 7 7.11 19.34 -16.36
CA MET A 7 7.61 18.37 -15.39
C MET A 7 7.97 17.03 -16.00
N VAL A 8 7.23 16.60 -17.04
CA VAL A 8 7.50 15.35 -17.77
C VAL A 8 8.84 15.39 -18.50
N GLY A 9 9.24 16.55 -19.02
CA GLY A 9 10.55 16.71 -19.68
C GLY A 9 11.74 16.38 -18.78
N ASP A 10 11.58 16.50 -17.45
CA ASP A 10 12.64 16.21 -16.48
C ASP A 10 12.68 14.73 -16.05
N TYR A 11 11.59 13.99 -16.19
CA TYR A 11 11.46 12.63 -15.66
C TYR A 11 11.22 11.56 -16.73
N VAL A 12 10.34 11.82 -17.68
CA VAL A 12 9.94 10.84 -18.67
C VAL A 12 9.62 11.52 -19.99
N ASN A 13 10.28 11.11 -21.04
CA ASN A 13 10.04 11.61 -22.38
C ASN A 13 8.88 10.84 -23.05
N HIS A 14 7.68 10.82 -22.41
CA HIS A 14 6.54 10.05 -22.86
C HIS A 14 5.27 10.89 -23.03
N GLU A 15 4.54 10.62 -24.11
CA GLU A 15 3.13 10.97 -24.24
C GLU A 15 2.29 9.68 -24.35
N PRO A 16 1.19 9.55 -23.59
CA PRO A 16 0.59 10.51 -22.64
C PRO A 16 1.35 10.62 -21.30
N VAL A 17 1.17 11.75 -20.62
CA VAL A 17 1.78 12.02 -19.32
C VAL A 17 1.40 10.94 -18.31
N PRO A 18 2.36 10.32 -17.62
CA PRO A 18 2.10 9.33 -16.59
C PRO A 18 1.16 9.86 -15.50
N THR A 19 0.22 9.03 -15.07
CA THR A 19 -0.79 9.41 -14.06
C THR A 19 -0.18 9.88 -12.74
N CYS A 20 0.95 9.30 -12.34
CA CYS A 20 1.68 9.68 -11.12
C CYS A 20 2.09 11.16 -11.10
N LEU A 21 2.41 11.74 -12.25
CA LEU A 21 2.83 13.13 -12.32
C LEU A 21 1.67 14.13 -12.16
N ARG A 22 0.42 13.69 -12.29
CA ARG A 22 -0.73 14.57 -12.08
C ARG A 22 -0.83 15.07 -10.64
N ASN A 23 -0.66 14.19 -9.66
CA ASN A 23 -0.67 14.58 -8.25
C ASN A 23 0.45 15.57 -7.94
N HIS A 24 1.63 15.33 -8.48
CA HIS A 24 2.77 16.25 -8.33
C HIS A 24 2.49 17.61 -8.98
N ALA A 25 1.87 17.63 -10.17
CA ALA A 25 1.49 18.85 -10.85
C ALA A 25 0.44 19.65 -10.07
N PHE A 26 -0.59 19.01 -9.52
CA PHE A 26 -1.57 19.67 -8.65
C PHE A 26 -0.89 20.31 -7.45
N LEU A 27 0.03 19.59 -6.80
CA LEU A 27 0.78 20.13 -5.67
C LEU A 27 1.57 21.38 -6.07
N LYS A 28 2.32 21.31 -7.16
CA LYS A 28 3.12 22.44 -7.65
C LYS A 28 2.25 23.65 -8.04
N GLU A 29 1.10 23.43 -8.65
CA GLU A 29 0.16 24.49 -8.98
C GLU A 29 -0.38 25.18 -7.72
N VAL A 30 -0.75 24.40 -6.70
CA VAL A 30 -1.21 24.94 -5.41
C VAL A 30 -0.10 25.72 -4.70
N GLU A 31 1.13 25.20 -4.70
CA GLU A 31 2.30 25.87 -4.12
C GLU A 31 2.63 27.18 -4.85
N ALA A 32 2.41 27.24 -6.16
CA ALA A 32 2.59 28.45 -6.97
C ALA A 32 1.47 29.49 -6.80
N GLY A 33 0.44 29.19 -6.00
CA GLY A 33 -0.68 30.09 -5.73
C GLY A 33 -1.86 29.94 -6.70
N GLY A 34 -1.84 28.91 -7.58
CA GLY A 34 -2.94 28.60 -8.51
C GLY A 34 -4.10 27.81 -7.88
N GLY A 35 -4.02 27.51 -6.57
CA GLY A 35 -5.10 26.82 -5.86
C GLY A 35 -6.20 27.77 -5.37
N PRO A 36 -7.37 27.23 -4.95
CA PRO A 36 -7.74 25.80 -5.02
C PRO A 36 -8.08 25.35 -6.44
N ILE A 37 -7.69 24.12 -6.78
CA ILE A 37 -8.03 23.51 -8.06
C ILE A 37 -9.47 22.99 -7.99
N ARG A 38 -10.30 23.28 -8.99
CA ARG A 38 -11.72 22.95 -8.97
C ARG A 38 -12.13 22.12 -10.17
N MET A 39 -13.05 21.18 -9.94
CA MET A 39 -13.73 20.45 -11.01
C MET A 39 -14.82 21.35 -11.59
N VAL A 40 -14.84 21.55 -12.90
CA VAL A 40 -15.81 22.42 -13.59
C VAL A 40 -17.11 21.65 -13.85
N THR A 41 -17.85 21.33 -12.78
CA THR A 41 -19.10 20.57 -12.83
C THR A 41 -20.31 21.46 -13.07
N LYS A 42 -20.36 22.62 -12.47
CA LYS A 42 -21.49 23.57 -12.60
C LYS A 42 -21.80 23.93 -14.06
N GLU A 43 -20.79 24.19 -14.83
CA GLU A 43 -20.95 24.52 -16.26
C GLU A 43 -21.24 23.26 -17.08
N ALA A 44 -20.58 22.14 -16.77
CA ALA A 44 -20.77 20.88 -17.48
C ALA A 44 -22.19 20.33 -17.29
N PHE A 45 -22.75 20.44 -16.09
CA PHE A 45 -24.07 19.88 -15.73
C PHE A 45 -25.26 20.76 -16.19
N LYS A 46 -25.00 21.87 -16.87
CA LYS A 46 -26.05 22.57 -17.65
C LYS A 46 -26.52 21.73 -18.84
N ASP A 47 -25.69 20.80 -19.31
CA ASP A 47 -26.03 19.80 -20.31
C ASP A 47 -26.59 18.55 -19.57
N PRO A 48 -27.88 18.20 -19.76
CA PRO A 48 -28.48 17.06 -19.06
C PRO A 48 -27.80 15.72 -19.34
N HIS A 49 -27.24 15.55 -20.51
CA HIS A 49 -26.52 14.32 -20.87
C HIS A 49 -25.19 14.21 -20.07
N LYS A 50 -24.45 15.30 -19.99
CA LYS A 50 -23.19 15.34 -19.19
C LYS A 50 -23.47 15.17 -17.70
N GLU A 51 -24.58 15.69 -17.21
CA GLU A 51 -25.03 15.46 -15.83
C GLU A 51 -25.25 13.99 -15.53
N ILE A 52 -26.02 13.28 -16.39
CA ILE A 52 -26.31 11.85 -16.23
C ILE A 52 -25.00 11.05 -16.24
N VAL A 53 -24.17 11.24 -17.26
CA VAL A 53 -22.87 10.54 -17.37
C VAL A 53 -21.94 10.87 -16.21
N GLY A 54 -21.95 12.12 -15.74
CA GLY A 54 -21.17 12.54 -14.57
C GLY A 54 -21.59 11.78 -13.32
N TRP A 55 -22.90 11.72 -13.04
CA TRP A 55 -23.41 10.99 -11.89
C TRP A 55 -23.18 9.47 -11.99
N GLU A 56 -23.33 8.88 -13.16
CA GLU A 56 -22.99 7.45 -13.39
C GLU A 56 -21.53 7.18 -13.03
N ASN A 57 -20.60 8.05 -13.45
CA ASN A 57 -19.18 7.93 -13.11
C ASN A 57 -18.91 8.13 -11.61
N PHE A 58 -19.52 9.13 -10.98
CA PHE A 58 -19.32 9.37 -9.55
C PHE A 58 -19.86 8.23 -8.69
N LEU A 59 -21.03 7.71 -9.02
CA LEU A 59 -21.62 6.59 -8.27
C LEU A 59 -20.97 5.24 -8.59
N GLY A 60 -20.50 5.05 -9.82
CA GLY A 60 -19.90 3.79 -10.26
C GLY A 60 -18.42 3.68 -9.86
N MET A 61 -17.65 4.75 -9.95
CA MET A 61 -16.18 4.71 -9.77
C MET A 61 -15.68 5.47 -8.54
N THR A 62 -16.42 6.50 -8.09
CA THR A 62 -15.97 7.39 -7.01
C THR A 62 -17.10 7.69 -6.02
N ILE A 63 -17.81 6.64 -5.59
CA ILE A 63 -18.94 6.78 -4.66
C ILE A 63 -18.55 7.51 -3.36
N GLY A 64 -17.33 7.33 -2.88
CA GLY A 64 -16.79 8.05 -1.72
C GLY A 64 -16.84 9.56 -1.91
N GLN A 65 -16.57 10.06 -3.11
CA GLN A 65 -16.68 11.48 -3.44
C GLN A 65 -18.13 11.98 -3.35
N ALA A 66 -19.08 11.22 -3.90
CA ALA A 66 -20.50 11.56 -3.82
C ALA A 66 -21.00 11.60 -2.37
N VAL A 67 -20.56 10.67 -1.53
CA VAL A 67 -20.88 10.63 -0.10
C VAL A 67 -20.31 11.83 0.64
N VAL A 68 -19.04 12.20 0.37
CA VAL A 68 -18.42 13.40 0.97
C VAL A 68 -19.16 14.66 0.55
N TRP A 69 -19.56 14.79 -0.72
CA TRP A 69 -20.35 15.93 -1.17
C TRP A 69 -21.71 16.01 -0.46
N ALA A 70 -22.41 14.87 -0.39
CA ALA A 70 -23.70 14.82 0.30
C ALA A 70 -23.56 15.19 1.79
N ALA A 71 -22.56 14.67 2.48
CA ALA A 71 -22.30 14.97 3.89
C ALA A 71 -21.96 16.45 4.15
N ASN A 72 -21.42 17.16 3.16
CA ASN A 72 -21.06 18.58 3.25
C ASN A 72 -22.03 19.51 2.53
N ASN A 73 -23.18 19.04 2.08
CA ASN A 73 -24.17 19.79 1.31
C ASN A 73 -23.58 20.45 0.04
N ILE A 74 -22.67 19.78 -0.62
CA ILE A 74 -22.08 20.21 -1.89
C ILE A 74 -22.89 19.61 -3.02
N ASP A 75 -23.59 20.46 -3.78
CA ASP A 75 -24.23 20.07 -5.05
C ASP A 75 -23.30 20.47 -6.21
N PRO A 76 -22.76 19.49 -6.97
CA PRO A 76 -21.88 19.78 -8.10
C PRO A 76 -22.56 20.52 -9.25
N LYS A 77 -23.89 20.64 -9.25
CA LYS A 77 -24.64 21.51 -10.18
C LYS A 77 -24.53 23.00 -9.81
N GLU A 78 -24.36 23.28 -8.54
CA GLU A 78 -24.35 24.65 -8.03
C GLU A 78 -22.95 25.16 -7.68
N ILE A 79 -22.07 24.24 -7.30
CA ILE A 79 -20.72 24.54 -6.83
C ILE A 79 -19.72 23.71 -7.61
N ASN A 80 -18.65 24.32 -8.11
CA ASN A 80 -17.49 23.63 -8.64
C ASN A 80 -16.66 23.08 -7.45
N PRO A 81 -16.73 21.78 -7.12
CA PRO A 81 -16.04 21.24 -5.95
C PRO A 81 -14.54 21.28 -6.11
N GLU A 82 -13.85 21.45 -5.00
CA GLU A 82 -12.42 21.42 -4.95
C GLU A 82 -11.89 20.00 -5.17
N LEU A 83 -10.82 19.91 -5.97
CA LEU A 83 -10.04 18.69 -6.15
C LEU A 83 -8.87 18.69 -5.18
N VAL A 84 -8.71 17.59 -4.48
CA VAL A 84 -7.52 17.30 -3.71
C VAL A 84 -6.79 16.13 -4.34
N MET A 85 -5.48 16.04 -4.10
CA MET A 85 -4.72 14.89 -4.50
C MET A 85 -5.24 13.67 -3.77
N SER A 86 -5.36 12.54 -4.47
CA SER A 86 -5.68 11.24 -3.90
C SER A 86 -4.48 10.31 -4.01
N GLU A 87 -4.49 9.25 -3.26
CA GLU A 87 -3.41 8.24 -3.30
C GLU A 87 -2.04 8.87 -3.10
N PRO A 88 -1.82 9.49 -1.95
CA PRO A 88 -0.75 10.46 -1.75
C PRO A 88 0.66 9.88 -1.79
N TYR A 89 0.81 8.60 -1.56
CA TYR A 89 2.12 7.99 -1.42
C TYR A 89 2.09 6.56 -1.94
N VAL A 90 3.08 5.82 -1.66
CA VAL A 90 3.37 4.47 -2.12
C VAL A 90 2.14 3.66 -2.52
N MET A 91 1.88 3.66 -3.79
CA MET A 91 0.76 2.92 -4.41
C MET A 91 1.22 1.57 -4.96
N GLY A 92 2.11 0.94 -4.23
CA GLY A 92 2.77 -0.27 -4.68
C GLY A 92 1.80 -1.37 -5.10
N SER A 93 0.88 -1.76 -4.25
CA SER A 93 -0.08 -2.81 -4.54
C SER A 93 -1.04 -2.43 -5.67
N HIS A 94 -1.49 -1.19 -5.70
CA HIS A 94 -2.41 -0.70 -6.73
C HIS A 94 -1.83 -0.78 -8.14
N ALA A 95 -0.53 -0.59 -8.28
CA ALA A 95 0.18 -0.68 -9.55
C ALA A 95 0.98 -2.00 -9.71
N THR A 96 0.83 -2.94 -8.79
CA THR A 96 1.67 -4.16 -8.71
C THR A 96 3.18 -3.87 -8.62
N CYS A 97 3.54 -2.68 -8.15
CA CYS A 97 4.92 -2.24 -8.01
C CYS A 97 5.57 -2.73 -6.72
N SER A 98 4.78 -3.16 -5.74
CA SER A 98 5.25 -3.74 -4.48
C SER A 98 4.32 -4.85 -4.00
N GLY A 99 4.83 -5.73 -3.16
CA GLY A 99 4.10 -6.85 -2.60
C GLY A 99 5.04 -7.97 -2.20
N ALA A 100 4.48 -9.12 -1.90
CA ALA A 100 5.27 -10.30 -1.55
C ALA A 100 6.16 -10.74 -2.72
N TRP A 101 7.38 -11.16 -2.39
CA TRP A 101 8.32 -11.70 -3.35
C TRP A 101 7.98 -13.17 -3.61
N ALA A 102 7.80 -13.54 -4.87
CA ALA A 102 7.42 -14.88 -5.27
C ALA A 102 8.31 -15.43 -6.37
N SER A 103 8.50 -16.75 -6.37
CA SER A 103 9.27 -17.49 -7.36
C SER A 103 8.73 -17.24 -8.78
N GLY A 104 9.62 -17.01 -9.71
CA GLY A 104 9.32 -16.82 -11.12
C GLY A 104 8.99 -18.13 -11.84
N PRO A 105 8.56 -18.03 -13.11
CA PRO A 105 8.30 -19.21 -13.96
C PRO A 105 9.58 -19.92 -14.37
N GLU A 106 9.53 -21.26 -14.39
CA GLU A 106 10.67 -22.16 -14.68
C GLU A 106 11.29 -21.96 -16.07
N ASP A 107 10.53 -21.45 -17.04
CA ASP A 107 10.90 -21.42 -18.45
C ASP A 107 11.67 -20.17 -18.86
N TYR A 108 11.63 -19.10 -18.06
CA TYR A 108 12.35 -17.86 -18.41
C TYR A 108 12.82 -16.99 -17.24
N ALA A 109 12.51 -17.35 -15.99
CA ALA A 109 13.08 -16.64 -14.85
C ALA A 109 14.56 -17.02 -14.67
N PRO A 110 15.45 -16.08 -14.34
CA PRO A 110 16.80 -16.40 -13.91
C PRO A 110 16.80 -17.29 -12.66
N ASP A 111 17.85 -18.09 -12.50
CA ASP A 111 17.97 -19.04 -11.37
C ASP A 111 17.84 -18.35 -10.01
N GLU A 112 18.35 -17.12 -9.86
CA GLU A 112 18.25 -16.33 -8.63
C GLU A 112 16.83 -15.85 -8.31
N TYR A 113 15.91 -15.90 -9.30
CA TYR A 113 14.50 -15.54 -9.15
C TYR A 113 13.57 -16.75 -9.18
N GLN A 114 14.13 -17.95 -9.12
CA GLN A 114 13.42 -19.21 -9.10
C GLN A 114 13.93 -20.09 -7.96
N TRP A 115 13.15 -20.21 -6.88
CA TRP A 115 13.51 -21.03 -5.71
C TRP A 115 12.50 -22.13 -5.38
N GLY A 116 11.48 -22.30 -6.21
CA GLY A 116 10.44 -23.29 -6.01
C GLY A 116 9.43 -23.27 -7.13
N TYR A 117 8.18 -23.50 -6.81
CA TYR A 117 7.11 -23.49 -7.80
C TYR A 117 6.73 -22.07 -8.20
N ASN A 118 6.32 -21.90 -9.45
CA ASN A 118 5.87 -20.59 -9.95
C ASN A 118 4.82 -19.95 -9.01
N ARG A 119 5.01 -18.71 -8.61
CA ARG A 119 4.19 -17.96 -7.64
C ARG A 119 4.27 -18.48 -6.19
N MET A 120 5.15 -19.42 -5.87
CA MET A 120 5.41 -19.76 -4.47
C MET A 120 6.19 -18.63 -3.80
N MET A 121 5.76 -18.24 -2.62
CA MET A 121 6.45 -17.25 -1.79
C MET A 121 7.70 -17.88 -1.14
N THR A 122 8.34 -17.16 -0.23
CA THR A 122 9.51 -17.66 0.51
C THR A 122 9.15 -18.66 1.62
N VAL A 123 7.87 -18.85 1.87
CA VAL A 123 7.34 -19.92 2.75
C VAL A 123 6.88 -21.07 1.89
N ASP A 124 7.41 -22.26 2.18
CA ASP A 124 7.10 -23.47 1.42
C ASP A 124 5.61 -23.81 1.45
N GLY A 125 5.04 -24.07 0.28
CA GLY A 125 3.61 -24.34 0.11
C GLY A 125 2.70 -23.11 0.16
N LEU A 126 3.23 -21.91 0.38
CA LEU A 126 2.45 -20.66 0.34
C LEU A 126 2.58 -20.01 -1.04
N PHE A 127 1.42 -19.81 -1.70
CA PHE A 127 1.34 -19.21 -3.03
C PHE A 127 0.65 -17.86 -2.99
N GLY A 128 1.14 -16.91 -3.77
CA GLY A 128 0.54 -15.59 -3.93
C GLY A 128 -0.06 -15.38 -5.31
N ALA A 129 -1.07 -14.50 -5.40
CA ALA A 129 -1.68 -14.13 -6.68
C ALA A 129 -2.25 -12.71 -6.64
N GLY A 130 -2.26 -12.03 -7.78
CA GLY A 130 -2.82 -10.69 -7.92
C GLY A 130 -2.04 -9.62 -7.18
N ASP A 131 -2.73 -8.65 -6.62
CA ASP A 131 -2.15 -7.47 -5.97
C ASP A 131 -1.33 -7.78 -4.70
N THR A 132 -1.36 -9.00 -4.21
CA THR A 132 -0.50 -9.47 -3.11
C THR A 132 0.96 -9.54 -3.53
N LEU A 133 1.24 -9.79 -4.81
CA LEU A 133 2.58 -9.96 -5.35
C LEU A 133 3.16 -8.65 -5.87
N GLY A 134 4.44 -8.42 -5.60
CA GLY A 134 5.23 -7.38 -6.24
C GLY A 134 5.64 -7.76 -7.66
N GLY A 135 5.66 -6.77 -8.57
CA GLY A 135 6.18 -6.96 -9.92
C GLY A 135 5.26 -7.70 -10.89
N THR A 136 3.99 -7.90 -10.57
CA THR A 136 3.04 -8.50 -11.51
C THR A 136 2.62 -7.50 -12.61
N PRO A 137 2.50 -7.94 -13.88
CA PRO A 137 2.32 -7.02 -15.02
C PRO A 137 0.93 -6.40 -15.11
N HIS A 138 -0.06 -6.96 -14.44
CA HIS A 138 -1.44 -6.53 -14.45
C HIS A 138 -2.03 -6.49 -13.06
N LYS A 139 -2.85 -5.47 -12.82
CA LYS A 139 -3.69 -5.33 -11.64
C LYS A 139 -5.17 -5.53 -11.98
N PHE A 140 -6.05 -5.41 -10.98
CA PHE A 140 -7.49 -5.62 -11.09
C PHE A 140 -7.88 -7.04 -11.53
N SER A 141 -9.07 -7.18 -12.09
CA SER A 141 -9.68 -8.49 -12.36
C SER A 141 -8.84 -9.33 -13.32
N SER A 142 -8.38 -8.78 -14.43
CA SER A 142 -7.63 -9.55 -15.45
C SER A 142 -6.30 -10.09 -14.92
N GLY A 143 -5.57 -9.27 -14.17
CA GLY A 143 -4.33 -9.70 -13.51
C GLY A 143 -4.58 -10.73 -12.43
N SER A 144 -5.56 -10.49 -11.56
CA SER A 144 -5.90 -11.41 -10.48
C SER A 144 -6.33 -12.78 -10.99
N PHE A 145 -7.13 -12.85 -12.06
CA PHE A 145 -7.50 -14.13 -12.70
C PHE A 145 -6.32 -14.84 -13.33
N THR A 146 -5.43 -14.10 -14.00
CA THR A 146 -4.23 -14.68 -14.62
C THR A 146 -3.29 -15.23 -13.55
N GLU A 147 -2.98 -14.44 -12.54
CA GLU A 147 -2.09 -14.83 -11.44
C GLU A 147 -2.68 -15.98 -10.61
N GLY A 148 -3.97 -15.93 -10.31
CA GLY A 148 -4.67 -17.02 -9.62
C GLY A 148 -4.63 -18.34 -10.39
N ARG A 149 -4.71 -18.29 -11.74
CA ARG A 149 -4.56 -19.47 -12.59
C ARG A 149 -3.14 -20.03 -12.55
N LEU A 150 -2.12 -19.16 -12.55
CA LEU A 150 -0.72 -19.58 -12.48
C LEU A 150 -0.40 -20.20 -11.12
N ALA A 151 -0.78 -19.52 -10.04
CA ALA A 151 -0.59 -19.99 -8.68
C ALA A 151 -1.35 -21.32 -8.42
N GLY A 152 -2.58 -21.42 -8.88
CA GLY A 152 -3.38 -22.64 -8.73
C GLY A 152 -2.79 -23.84 -9.45
N LYS A 153 -2.26 -23.67 -10.67
CA LYS A 153 -1.54 -24.76 -11.38
C LYS A 153 -0.27 -25.18 -10.64
N ALA A 154 0.49 -24.22 -10.15
CA ALA A 154 1.71 -24.47 -9.40
C ALA A 154 1.44 -25.18 -8.07
N ALA A 155 0.39 -24.75 -7.34
CA ALA A 155 -0.04 -25.41 -6.12
C ALA A 155 -0.47 -26.86 -6.33
N VAL A 156 -1.19 -27.15 -7.43
CA VAL A 156 -1.54 -28.55 -7.78
C VAL A 156 -0.30 -29.38 -8.08
N LYS A 157 0.68 -28.82 -8.81
CA LYS A 157 1.96 -29.48 -9.05
C LYS A 157 2.68 -29.77 -7.74
N TYR A 158 2.78 -28.77 -6.87
CA TYR A 158 3.40 -28.92 -5.55
C TYR A 158 2.77 -30.04 -4.71
N VAL A 159 1.43 -30.06 -4.61
CA VAL A 159 0.71 -31.11 -3.86
C VAL A 159 0.93 -32.51 -4.46
N ASN A 160 0.97 -32.62 -5.79
CA ASN A 160 1.25 -33.89 -6.45
C ASN A 160 2.68 -34.38 -6.19
N ASP A 161 3.65 -33.46 -6.18
CA ASP A 161 5.06 -33.76 -5.95
C ASP A 161 5.34 -34.12 -4.48
N LEU A 162 4.56 -33.57 -3.52
CA LEU A 162 4.60 -33.98 -2.12
C LEU A 162 4.22 -35.46 -1.92
N GLY A 163 3.29 -35.98 -2.73
CA GLY A 163 2.80 -37.34 -2.64
C GLY A 163 2.20 -37.66 -1.27
N THR A 164 2.85 -38.55 -0.50
CA THR A 164 2.44 -38.92 0.86
C THR A 164 3.11 -38.11 1.97
N ASN A 165 4.04 -37.22 1.61
CA ASN A 165 4.81 -36.41 2.55
C ASN A 165 4.03 -35.16 2.96
N VAL A 166 2.85 -35.35 3.56
CA VAL A 166 2.03 -34.26 4.05
C VAL A 166 2.67 -33.72 5.34
N PRO A 167 2.90 -32.39 5.45
CA PRO A 167 3.40 -31.80 6.69
C PRO A 167 2.50 -32.12 7.89
N GLU A 168 3.10 -32.49 9.01
CA GLU A 168 2.36 -32.65 10.26
C GLU A 168 2.12 -31.27 10.90
N VAL A 169 0.95 -31.10 11.48
CA VAL A 169 0.59 -29.90 12.25
C VAL A 169 0.98 -30.15 13.71
N ASP A 170 1.79 -29.27 14.29
CA ASP A 170 2.04 -29.27 15.73
C ASP A 170 0.78 -28.77 16.44
N GLU A 171 0.10 -29.67 17.14
CA GLU A 171 -1.14 -29.36 17.85
C GLU A 171 -0.94 -28.34 18.99
N ALA A 172 0.21 -28.34 19.66
CA ALA A 172 0.52 -27.40 20.69
C ALA A 172 0.74 -25.98 20.14
N GLU A 173 1.43 -25.86 19.02
CA GLU A 173 1.62 -24.60 18.29
C GLU A 173 0.28 -24.07 17.80
N TYR A 174 -0.54 -24.92 17.17
CA TYR A 174 -1.87 -24.54 16.73
C TYR A 174 -2.75 -24.01 17.86
N MET A 175 -2.74 -24.65 19.02
CA MET A 175 -3.49 -24.20 20.18
C MET A 175 -2.96 -22.88 20.74
N ALA A 176 -1.64 -22.67 20.73
CA ALA A 176 -1.04 -21.40 21.14
C ALA A 176 -1.45 -20.24 20.21
N LEU A 177 -1.43 -20.47 18.91
CA LEU A 177 -1.92 -19.50 17.93
C LEU A 177 -3.42 -19.16 18.10
N GLN A 178 -4.25 -20.16 18.43
CA GLN A 178 -5.65 -19.88 18.73
C GLN A 178 -5.80 -18.97 19.95
N VAL A 179 -5.06 -19.18 21.01
CA VAL A 179 -5.10 -18.31 22.20
C VAL A 179 -4.68 -16.90 21.83
N GLU A 180 -3.64 -16.73 21.04
CA GLU A 180 -3.18 -15.42 20.57
C GLU A 180 -4.24 -14.72 19.71
N ILE A 181 -4.84 -15.43 18.75
CA ILE A 181 -5.87 -14.87 17.85
C ILE A 181 -7.06 -14.34 18.64
N TYR A 182 -7.48 -15.03 19.69
CA TYR A 182 -8.64 -14.65 20.49
C TYR A 182 -8.30 -13.74 21.70
N GLN A 183 -7.04 -13.42 21.94
CA GLN A 183 -6.60 -12.58 23.06
C GLN A 183 -7.34 -11.23 23.15
N PRO A 184 -7.63 -10.50 22.05
CA PRO A 184 -8.37 -9.24 22.13
C PRO A 184 -9.78 -9.36 22.73
N LEU A 185 -10.46 -10.50 22.54
CA LEU A 185 -11.75 -10.74 23.18
C LEU A 185 -11.61 -10.87 24.71
N GLU A 186 -10.54 -11.54 25.14
CA GLU A 186 -10.27 -11.72 26.56
C GLU A 186 -9.86 -10.40 27.22
N ASN A 187 -9.00 -9.61 26.58
CA ASN A 187 -8.62 -8.27 27.05
C ASN A 187 -9.86 -7.40 27.28
N TYR A 188 -10.81 -7.40 26.35
CA TYR A 188 -12.05 -6.66 26.49
C TYR A 188 -12.91 -7.22 27.63
N ARG A 189 -13.07 -8.55 27.71
CA ARG A 189 -13.88 -9.20 28.71
C ARG A 189 -13.40 -8.90 30.15
N VAL A 190 -12.10 -8.87 30.35
CA VAL A 190 -11.48 -8.55 31.64
C VAL A 190 -11.60 -7.06 31.95
N GLY A 191 -11.25 -6.20 31.00
CA GLY A 191 -11.18 -4.75 31.21
C GLY A 191 -12.51 -4.01 31.16
N ARG A 192 -13.58 -4.61 30.60
CA ARG A 192 -14.90 -3.93 30.48
C ARG A 192 -15.56 -3.52 31.77
N ASN A 193 -15.16 -4.11 32.91
CA ASN A 193 -15.70 -3.79 34.20
C ASN A 193 -15.02 -2.57 34.88
N GLU A 194 -13.97 -2.05 34.23
CA GLU A 194 -13.30 -0.84 34.70
C GLU A 194 -14.05 0.39 34.20
N ILE A 195 -14.69 1.08 35.13
CA ILE A 195 -15.52 2.25 34.83
C ILE A 195 -14.60 3.47 34.67
N THR A 196 -14.54 4.00 33.50
CA THR A 196 -13.76 5.22 33.18
C THR A 196 -14.62 6.47 32.95
N GLY A 197 -15.94 6.32 32.93
CA GLY A 197 -16.88 7.41 32.66
C GLY A 197 -16.95 7.84 31.20
N GLY A 198 -16.25 7.16 30.29
CA GLY A 198 -16.18 7.46 28.86
C GLY A 198 -15.91 6.24 28.00
N THR A 199 -15.49 6.49 26.75
CA THR A 199 -15.16 5.43 25.77
C THR A 199 -13.71 4.95 25.85
N VAL A 200 -12.89 5.57 26.68
CA VAL A 200 -11.49 5.19 26.90
C VAL A 200 -11.39 4.22 28.06
N SER A 201 -10.74 3.09 27.86
CA SER A 201 -10.40 2.12 28.93
C SER A 201 -8.91 2.20 29.23
N PRO A 202 -8.50 2.08 30.51
CA PRO A 202 -7.08 1.96 30.86
C PRO A 202 -6.52 0.56 30.56
N SER A 203 -7.40 -0.43 30.32
CA SER A 203 -7.03 -1.84 30.23
C SER A 203 -6.98 -2.37 28.80
N TYR A 204 -7.47 -1.62 27.84
CA TYR A 204 -7.38 -2.02 26.43
C TYR A 204 -7.47 -0.84 25.48
N LEU A 205 -6.90 -1.01 24.29
CA LEU A 205 -7.01 -0.11 23.14
C LEU A 205 -8.09 -0.65 22.18
N LEU A 206 -9.07 0.16 21.80
CA LEU A 206 -10.01 -0.23 20.74
C LEU A 206 -9.33 -0.16 19.36
N PRO A 207 -9.63 -1.11 18.44
CA PRO A 207 -9.02 -1.16 17.11
C PRO A 207 -9.14 0.16 16.33
N LEU A 208 -10.28 0.84 16.42
CA LEU A 208 -10.48 2.13 15.76
C LEU A 208 -9.53 3.21 16.29
N ALA A 209 -9.29 3.27 17.59
CA ALA A 209 -8.37 4.25 18.16
C ALA A 209 -6.91 3.98 17.73
N GLY A 210 -6.53 2.70 17.66
CA GLY A 210 -5.22 2.30 17.13
C GLY A 210 -5.09 2.62 15.66
N LEU A 211 -6.13 2.39 14.84
CA LEU A 211 -6.15 2.74 13.42
C LEU A 211 -5.98 4.26 13.20
N GLN A 212 -6.70 5.09 13.95
CA GLN A 212 -6.57 6.54 13.87
C GLN A 212 -5.16 7.03 14.22
N ARG A 213 -4.52 6.41 15.21
CA ARG A 213 -3.10 6.68 15.51
C ARG A 213 -2.19 6.30 14.36
N LEU A 214 -2.39 5.12 13.76
CA LEU A 214 -1.64 4.66 12.60
C LEU A 214 -1.77 5.62 11.43
N GLU A 215 -3.01 5.97 11.06
CA GLU A 215 -3.30 6.90 9.97
C GLU A 215 -2.61 8.25 10.17
N LYS A 216 -2.65 8.78 11.40
CA LYS A 216 -1.97 10.03 11.73
C LYS A 216 -0.44 9.91 11.63
N ILE A 217 0.14 8.80 12.09
CA ILE A 217 1.58 8.57 11.96
C ILE A 217 1.99 8.53 10.48
N MET A 218 1.26 7.79 9.66
CA MET A 218 1.56 7.66 8.24
C MET A 218 1.36 8.98 7.49
N ASP A 219 0.30 9.74 7.79
CA ASP A 219 0.05 11.04 7.17
C ASP A 219 1.16 12.06 7.51
N GLU A 220 1.54 12.15 8.79
CA GLU A 220 2.48 13.17 9.24
C GLU A 220 3.95 12.81 8.99
N TYR A 221 4.30 11.53 8.98
CA TYR A 221 5.71 11.09 8.97
C TYR A 221 6.11 10.27 7.75
N CYS A 222 5.14 9.81 6.95
CA CYS A 222 5.41 9.00 5.75
C CYS A 222 4.85 9.63 4.45
N GLY A 223 4.72 10.96 4.41
CA GLY A 223 4.37 11.66 3.19
C GLY A 223 2.90 11.62 2.82
N GLY A 224 2.01 11.70 3.81
CA GLY A 224 0.59 11.89 3.55
C GLY A 224 0.23 13.31 3.14
N CYS A 225 -1.07 13.57 3.06
CA CYS A 225 -1.63 14.87 2.64
C CYS A 225 -1.12 16.03 3.48
N GLY A 226 -0.98 15.83 4.80
CA GLY A 226 -0.48 16.84 5.74
C GLY A 226 0.97 17.26 5.46
N GLN A 227 1.75 16.39 4.84
CA GLN A 227 3.14 16.65 4.43
C GLN A 227 3.29 16.94 2.94
N ARG A 228 2.20 17.19 2.23
CA ARG A 228 2.17 17.45 0.78
C ARG A 228 2.89 16.38 -0.03
N TYR A 229 2.73 15.12 0.40
CA TYR A 229 3.31 13.93 -0.25
C TYR A 229 4.85 13.91 -0.27
N MET A 230 5.48 14.64 0.64
CA MET A 230 6.92 14.71 0.77
C MET A 230 7.38 14.04 2.06
N VAL A 231 8.44 13.25 1.97
CA VAL A 231 9.13 12.64 3.10
C VAL A 231 10.60 13.03 3.12
N ASN A 232 11.20 12.90 4.27
CA ASN A 232 12.65 12.99 4.46
C ASN A 232 13.07 12.06 5.60
N THR A 233 14.36 11.76 5.67
CA THR A 233 14.89 10.83 6.66
C THR A 233 14.53 11.21 8.10
N PRO A 234 14.70 12.43 8.61
CA PRO A 234 14.35 12.76 9.99
C PRO A 234 12.87 12.56 10.34
N LEU A 235 11.95 12.85 9.40
CA LEU A 235 10.53 12.61 9.62
C LEU A 235 10.25 11.11 9.73
N MET A 236 10.80 10.31 8.82
CA MET A 236 10.58 8.86 8.80
C MET A 236 11.19 8.18 10.02
N GLU A 237 12.38 8.59 10.49
CA GLU A 237 12.96 8.09 11.73
C GLU A 237 12.01 8.31 12.91
N ARG A 238 11.43 9.51 13.01
CA ARG A 238 10.41 9.78 14.04
C ARG A 238 9.15 8.95 13.85
N GLY A 239 8.71 8.75 12.62
CA GLY A 239 7.57 7.89 12.29
C GLY A 239 7.79 6.44 12.72
N ILE A 240 8.98 5.90 12.50
CA ILE A 240 9.35 4.53 12.93
C ILE A 240 9.30 4.40 14.46
N GLU A 241 9.81 5.39 15.20
CA GLU A 241 9.71 5.39 16.66
C GLU A 241 8.25 5.35 17.12
N LEU A 242 7.37 6.14 16.50
CA LEU A 242 5.94 6.17 16.82
C LEU A 242 5.22 4.88 16.42
N LEU A 243 5.60 4.24 15.30
CA LEU A 243 5.09 2.93 14.93
C LEU A 243 5.50 1.85 15.94
N LYS A 244 6.74 1.85 16.41
CA LYS A 244 7.21 0.93 17.44
C LYS A 244 6.38 1.07 18.72
N MET A 245 6.10 2.30 19.19
CA MET A 245 5.22 2.54 20.31
C MET A 245 3.79 2.03 20.10
N LEU A 246 3.24 2.25 18.88
CA LEU A 246 1.92 1.72 18.54
C LEU A 246 1.92 0.19 18.53
N LYS A 247 2.96 -0.42 18.01
CA LYS A 247 3.12 -1.88 17.94
C LYS A 247 3.14 -2.52 19.34
N GLU A 248 3.81 -1.90 20.31
CA GLU A 248 3.77 -2.33 21.71
C GLU A 248 2.35 -2.29 22.27
N ASP A 249 1.55 -1.27 21.92
CA ASP A 249 0.17 -1.13 22.39
C ASP A 249 -0.78 -2.17 21.76
N LEU A 250 -0.41 -2.83 20.64
CA LEU A 250 -1.25 -3.84 19.99
C LEU A 250 -1.51 -5.05 20.90
N ALA A 251 -0.60 -5.38 21.80
CA ALA A 251 -0.80 -6.44 22.79
C ALA A 251 -2.01 -6.18 23.72
N ASN A 252 -2.41 -4.91 23.84
CA ASN A 252 -3.53 -4.47 24.66
C ASN A 252 -4.80 -4.19 23.85
N LEU A 253 -4.91 -4.67 22.61
CA LEU A 253 -6.13 -4.51 21.84
C LEU A 253 -7.29 -5.23 22.51
N GLY A 254 -8.46 -4.57 22.57
CA GLY A 254 -9.70 -5.12 23.07
C GLY A 254 -10.75 -5.23 21.96
N ALA A 255 -11.50 -6.33 21.94
CA ALA A 255 -12.56 -6.58 20.99
C ALA A 255 -13.84 -7.04 21.68
N ASP A 256 -14.97 -6.38 21.44
CA ASP A 256 -16.26 -6.69 22.06
C ASP A 256 -17.01 -7.84 21.35
N GLY A 257 -16.46 -8.32 20.24
CA GLY A 257 -17.02 -9.42 19.44
C GLY A 257 -16.15 -9.73 18.22
N LEU A 258 -16.59 -10.69 17.42
CA LEU A 258 -15.81 -11.20 16.28
C LEU A 258 -15.54 -10.12 15.22
N HIS A 259 -16.44 -9.16 15.03
CA HIS A 259 -16.19 -8.07 14.08
C HIS A 259 -15.04 -7.15 14.56
N GLN A 260 -15.02 -6.82 15.85
CA GLN A 260 -13.91 -6.05 16.42
C GLN A 260 -12.61 -6.86 16.48
N LEU A 261 -12.71 -8.18 16.69
CA LEU A 261 -11.57 -9.08 16.59
C LEU A 261 -10.92 -9.04 15.19
N LEU A 262 -11.72 -9.09 14.14
CA LEU A 262 -11.24 -8.90 12.75
C LEU A 262 -10.51 -7.54 12.61
N ARG A 263 -11.10 -6.47 13.14
CA ARG A 263 -10.48 -5.12 13.08
C ARG A 263 -9.17 -5.04 13.89
N ALA A 264 -9.06 -5.76 14.99
CA ALA A 264 -7.82 -5.85 15.75
C ALA A 264 -6.70 -6.48 14.92
N TRP A 265 -6.99 -7.59 14.24
CA TRP A 265 -6.01 -8.26 13.37
C TRP A 265 -5.70 -7.48 12.10
N GLU A 266 -6.68 -6.80 11.49
CA GLU A 266 -6.41 -5.85 10.41
C GLU A 266 -5.42 -4.76 10.86
N LEU A 267 -5.54 -4.26 12.09
CA LEU A 267 -4.62 -3.26 12.61
C LEU A 267 -3.21 -3.81 12.80
N HIS A 268 -3.05 -5.04 13.32
CA HIS A 268 -1.74 -5.72 13.40
C HIS A 268 -1.06 -5.77 12.03
N HIS A 269 -1.77 -6.26 11.01
CA HIS A 269 -1.22 -6.36 9.65
C HIS A 269 -0.90 -5.00 9.05
N ARG A 270 -1.74 -3.98 9.30
CA ARG A 270 -1.50 -2.62 8.80
C ARG A 270 -0.29 -1.96 9.45
N VAL A 271 -0.04 -2.18 10.73
CA VAL A 271 1.15 -1.67 11.42
C VAL A 271 2.41 -2.29 10.82
N LEU A 272 2.44 -3.62 10.63
CA LEU A 272 3.57 -4.31 9.99
C LEU A 272 3.78 -3.83 8.54
N ALA A 273 2.71 -3.69 7.76
CA ALA A 273 2.80 -3.17 6.40
C ALA A 273 3.33 -1.72 6.40
N SER A 274 2.94 -0.89 7.36
CA SER A 274 3.42 0.49 7.48
C SER A 274 4.90 0.57 7.86
N GLU A 275 5.38 -0.30 8.74
CA GLU A 275 6.82 -0.46 9.03
C GLU A 275 7.59 -0.84 7.76
N CYS A 276 7.07 -1.80 6.98
CA CYS A 276 7.67 -2.20 5.70
C CYS A 276 7.72 -1.04 4.70
N VAL A 277 6.62 -0.30 4.54
CA VAL A 277 6.54 0.89 3.66
C VAL A 277 7.58 1.93 4.07
N MET A 278 7.69 2.25 5.36
CA MET A 278 8.69 3.21 5.84
C MET A 278 10.12 2.71 5.64
N ALA A 279 10.39 1.42 5.90
CA ALA A 279 11.71 0.82 5.69
C ALA A 279 12.14 0.94 4.21
N HIS A 280 11.27 0.57 3.27
CA HIS A 280 11.54 0.68 1.83
C HIS A 280 11.70 2.13 1.37
N THR A 281 10.82 3.03 1.85
CA THR A 281 10.88 4.45 1.51
C THR A 281 12.15 5.09 2.02
N MET A 282 12.59 4.74 3.23
CA MET A 282 13.82 5.26 3.82
C MET A 282 15.07 4.69 3.14
N TYR A 283 15.05 3.40 2.79
CA TYR A 283 16.17 2.72 2.13
C TYR A 283 16.46 3.27 0.72
N ARG A 284 15.40 3.66 -0.03
CA ARG A 284 15.54 4.18 -1.40
C ARG A 284 15.86 5.69 -1.39
N GLU A 285 17.09 6.04 -1.65
CA GLU A 285 17.61 7.42 -1.65
C GLU A 285 17.46 8.10 -3.01
N GLU A 286 16.24 8.10 -3.55
CA GLU A 286 15.87 8.79 -4.79
C GLU A 286 14.38 9.16 -4.79
N THR A 287 13.98 9.99 -5.75
CA THR A 287 12.58 10.23 -6.10
C THR A 287 12.31 9.67 -7.48
N ARG A 288 11.50 8.60 -7.59
CA ARG A 288 11.21 7.94 -8.87
C ARG A 288 9.82 8.25 -9.40
N TRP A 289 8.84 8.31 -8.53
CA TRP A 289 7.43 8.55 -8.85
C TRP A 289 6.88 9.72 -8.06
N PRO A 290 7.26 10.98 -8.37
CA PRO A 290 7.04 12.13 -7.49
C PRO A 290 5.58 12.45 -7.18
N GLY A 291 4.62 11.90 -7.92
CA GLY A 291 3.20 12.04 -7.62
C GLY A 291 2.67 11.05 -6.58
N TYR A 292 3.44 10.01 -6.26
CA TYR A 292 3.10 9.01 -5.25
C TYR A 292 4.06 9.03 -4.08
N TYR A 293 5.30 9.45 -4.33
CA TYR A 293 6.37 9.36 -3.37
C TYR A 293 7.45 10.39 -3.76
N TYR A 294 7.76 11.29 -2.83
CA TYR A 294 8.75 12.33 -3.04
C TYR A 294 9.69 12.44 -1.84
N ARG A 295 10.97 12.13 -2.08
CA ARG A 295 12.04 12.30 -1.10
C ARG A 295 12.57 13.72 -1.17
N GLY A 296 12.22 14.56 -0.17
CA GLY A 296 12.67 15.93 -0.11
C GLY A 296 14.20 16.07 0.07
N ASP A 297 14.82 15.09 0.70
CA ASP A 297 16.27 14.96 0.86
C ASP A 297 16.97 14.34 -0.37
N PHE A 298 16.25 13.57 -1.20
CA PHE A 298 16.74 12.96 -2.44
C PHE A 298 15.79 13.24 -3.61
N PRO A 299 15.65 14.50 -4.08
CA PRO A 299 14.58 14.88 -4.99
C PRO A 299 14.77 14.46 -6.45
N LYS A 300 15.87 13.80 -6.79
CA LYS A 300 16.21 13.40 -8.15
C LYS A 300 16.04 11.91 -8.37
N LEU A 301 15.74 11.54 -9.63
CA LEU A 301 15.85 10.17 -10.13
C LEU A 301 17.33 9.78 -10.21
N ASP A 302 17.66 8.58 -9.75
CA ASP A 302 19.02 8.03 -9.80
C ASP A 302 19.02 6.59 -10.32
N ASP A 303 18.90 6.43 -11.63
CA ASP A 303 18.90 5.12 -12.28
C ASP A 303 20.22 4.36 -12.09
N LYS A 304 21.33 5.07 -11.93
CA LYS A 304 22.63 4.45 -11.74
C LYS A 304 22.68 3.59 -10.46
N ASN A 305 22.06 4.06 -9.39
CA ASN A 305 22.13 3.40 -8.08
C ASN A 305 20.80 2.67 -7.72
N TRP A 306 19.68 3.06 -8.34
CA TRP A 306 18.35 2.66 -7.90
C TRP A 306 17.45 2.06 -8.99
N HIS A 307 17.97 1.82 -10.22
CA HIS A 307 17.25 1.01 -11.22
C HIS A 307 17.34 -0.48 -10.84
N CYS A 308 16.75 -0.83 -9.71
CA CYS A 308 16.77 -2.16 -9.10
C CYS A 308 15.47 -2.41 -8.35
N PHE A 309 15.19 -3.68 -8.05
CA PHE A 309 14.24 -4.03 -7.01
C PHE A 309 14.86 -3.75 -5.63
N THR A 310 14.06 -3.27 -4.70
CA THR A 310 14.41 -3.23 -3.28
C THR A 310 13.61 -4.33 -2.59
N LEU A 311 14.30 -5.25 -1.95
CA LEU A 311 13.73 -6.37 -1.26
C LEU A 311 13.91 -6.19 0.25
N SER A 312 13.02 -6.78 1.02
CA SER A 312 13.16 -6.83 2.47
C SER A 312 12.78 -8.20 3.01
N GLN A 313 13.46 -8.60 4.06
CA GLN A 313 13.11 -9.75 4.88
C GLN A 313 12.87 -9.27 6.31
N TYR A 314 11.71 -9.59 6.85
CA TYR A 314 11.37 -9.29 8.23
C TYR A 314 11.95 -10.37 9.16
N ASP A 315 12.70 -9.94 10.17
CA ASP A 315 13.16 -10.82 11.25
C ASP A 315 12.27 -10.62 12.48
N GLU A 316 11.46 -11.61 12.78
CA GLU A 316 10.54 -11.58 13.93
C GLU A 316 11.27 -11.45 15.27
N ARG A 317 12.51 -11.93 15.39
CA ARG A 317 13.26 -11.89 16.65
C ARG A 317 13.78 -10.49 16.99
N SER A 318 14.30 -9.80 15.99
CA SER A 318 14.76 -8.41 16.14
C SER A 318 13.64 -7.40 15.92
N GLY A 319 12.59 -7.76 15.19
CA GLY A 319 11.54 -6.84 14.74
C GLY A 319 11.99 -5.87 13.65
N GLU A 320 13.04 -6.21 12.92
CA GLU A 320 13.65 -5.35 11.91
C GLU A 320 13.53 -5.92 10.49
N PHE A 321 13.57 -5.02 9.50
CA PHE A 321 13.63 -5.37 8.09
C PHE A 321 15.08 -5.35 7.58
N HIS A 322 15.56 -6.47 7.10
CA HIS A 322 16.82 -6.55 6.36
C HIS A 322 16.58 -6.16 4.92
N MET A 323 17.23 -5.10 4.46
CA MET A 323 17.03 -4.52 3.13
C MET A 323 18.14 -4.92 2.18
N GLU A 324 17.78 -5.28 0.95
CA GLU A 324 18.73 -5.59 -0.11
C GLU A 324 18.27 -5.06 -1.48
N LYS A 325 19.20 -5.02 -2.44
CA LYS A 325 18.93 -4.67 -3.83
C LYS A 325 19.06 -5.90 -4.71
N ALA A 326 18.10 -6.10 -5.61
CA ALA A 326 18.16 -7.12 -6.64
C ALA A 326 18.10 -6.45 -8.03
N PRO A 327 18.86 -6.93 -9.01
CA PRO A 327 18.87 -6.35 -10.34
C PRO A 327 17.52 -6.55 -11.05
N VAL A 328 17.16 -5.61 -11.92
CA VAL A 328 16.03 -5.80 -12.84
C VAL A 328 16.46 -6.72 -13.96
N TYR A 329 15.71 -7.80 -14.16
CA TYR A 329 15.98 -8.73 -15.28
C TYR A 329 15.29 -8.24 -16.56
N HIS A 330 16.07 -8.11 -17.63
CA HIS A 330 15.60 -7.70 -18.94
C HIS A 330 15.45 -8.91 -19.86
N ILE A 331 14.23 -9.22 -20.25
CA ILE A 331 13.93 -10.35 -21.17
C ILE A 331 14.40 -10.02 -22.59
N VAL A 332 14.32 -8.74 -23.00
CA VAL A 332 14.67 -8.29 -24.35
C VAL A 332 16.10 -7.80 -24.38
N ASP A 333 16.92 -8.35 -25.29
CA ASP A 333 18.36 -8.05 -25.40
C ASP A 333 18.70 -6.58 -25.67
N GLU A 334 17.80 -5.84 -26.32
CA GLU A 334 17.96 -4.40 -26.55
C GLU A 334 17.96 -3.60 -25.24
N HIS A 335 17.19 -4.06 -24.23
CA HIS A 335 17.16 -3.46 -22.91
C HIS A 335 18.36 -3.87 -22.05
N LYS A 336 18.95 -5.04 -22.29
CA LYS A 336 20.18 -5.46 -21.62
C LYS A 336 21.34 -4.54 -21.94
N LYS A 337 21.47 -4.15 -23.21
CA LYS A 337 22.53 -3.24 -23.71
C LYS A 337 22.40 -1.79 -23.24
N ALA A 338 21.19 -1.36 -22.87
CA ALA A 338 20.96 -0.02 -22.34
C ALA A 338 21.24 0.08 -20.83
N ALA A 339 21.34 -1.06 -20.14
CA ALA A 339 21.61 -1.15 -18.70
C ALA A 339 23.12 -1.31 -18.37
N GLU A 340 23.95 -1.67 -19.38
CA GLU A 340 25.43 -1.68 -19.31
C GLU A 340 26.00 -0.26 -19.57
#